data_8a0d300ac061bbcbb2afb2bb36a0e680
#
_entry.id   8a0d300ac061bbcbb2afb2bb36a0e680
#
_cell.length_a   1.000
_cell.length_b   1.000
_cell.length_c   1.000
_cell.angle_alpha   90.00
_cell.angle_beta   90.00
_cell.angle_gamma   90.00
#
_symmetry.space_group_name_H-M   'P 1'
#
loop_
_entity.id
_entity.type
_entity.pdbx_description
1 polymer ?
#
loop_
_entity_poly.entity_id
_entity_poly.type
_entity_poly.pdbx_seq_one_letter_code
_entity_poly.pdbx_strand_id
1 'polypeptide(L)'
;MPDKPVGRHGSVLQASPVKQYALSKGLPVLQPEKLKDEAFLSELRALKADLQIVVAFRMLPEVVWDMPRLGTFNLHASLLPQYRGAAPINWAVINGDTETGATTFFLTHEIDTGKIIRQKHLPIADTDDVGIVHDGLMTMGAG
;
A
#
# COMPACT_ATOMS: atom_id res chain seq x y z
N MET A 1 -5.36 2.71 8.74
CA MET A 1 -4.82 4.02 9.19
C MET A 1 -5.93 4.80 9.88
N PRO A 2 -5.64 5.59 10.92
CA PRO A 2 -6.62 6.46 11.55
C PRO A 2 -7.20 7.47 10.57
N ASP A 3 -8.42 7.94 10.84
CA ASP A 3 -9.06 8.99 10.02
C ASP A 3 -8.24 10.29 10.12
N LYS A 4 -8.17 11.02 9.01
CA LYS A 4 -7.42 12.27 8.96
C LYS A 4 -8.30 13.45 9.33
N PRO A 5 -7.82 14.40 10.14
CA PRO A 5 -8.52 15.64 10.35
C PRO A 5 -8.52 16.49 9.06
N VAL A 6 -9.69 17.02 8.71
CA VAL A 6 -9.87 17.92 7.58
C VAL A 6 -10.68 19.15 8.00
N GLY A 7 -10.68 20.20 7.18
CA GLY A 7 -11.33 21.46 7.45
C GLY A 7 -10.40 22.49 8.08
N ARG A 8 -10.92 23.72 8.25
CA ARG A 8 -10.14 24.93 8.58
C ARG A 8 -9.36 24.83 9.92
N HIS A 9 -9.78 23.97 10.83
CA HIS A 9 -9.15 23.75 12.14
C HIS A 9 -9.02 22.25 12.50
N GLY A 10 -9.07 21.36 11.51
CA GLY A 10 -9.01 19.91 11.77
C GLY A 10 -10.18 19.37 12.58
N SER A 11 -11.33 20.07 12.55
CA SER A 11 -12.50 19.76 13.37
C SER A 11 -13.34 18.59 12.84
N VAL A 12 -13.11 18.14 11.61
CA VAL A 12 -13.83 17.02 10.98
C VAL A 12 -12.85 15.90 10.68
N LEU A 13 -13.20 14.68 11.07
CA LEU A 13 -12.45 13.47 10.71
C LEU A 13 -13.01 12.90 9.40
N GLN A 14 -12.11 12.67 8.44
CA GLN A 14 -12.46 12.06 7.16
C GLN A 14 -11.89 10.67 7.03
N ALA A 15 -12.76 9.70 6.75
CA ALA A 15 -12.36 8.34 6.41
C ALA A 15 -11.70 8.29 5.03
N SER A 16 -10.68 7.44 4.88
CA SER A 16 -10.07 7.18 3.57
C SER A 16 -11.07 6.54 2.60
N PRO A 17 -10.90 6.69 1.28
CA PRO A 17 -11.73 5.99 0.29
C PRO A 17 -11.77 4.48 0.51
N VAL A 18 -10.67 3.87 0.91
CA VAL A 18 -10.59 2.43 1.22
C VAL A 18 -11.48 2.07 2.41
N LYS A 19 -11.45 2.86 3.48
CA LYS A 19 -12.34 2.65 4.63
C LYS A 19 -13.80 2.81 4.24
N GLN A 20 -14.14 3.86 3.50
CA GLN A 20 -15.51 4.09 3.03
C GLN A 20 -16.04 2.90 2.22
N TYR A 21 -15.22 2.38 1.31
CA TYR A 21 -15.57 1.20 0.53
C TYR A 21 -15.75 -0.04 1.40
N ALA A 22 -14.83 -0.30 2.32
CA ALA A 22 -14.93 -1.43 3.24
C ALA A 22 -16.22 -1.39 4.07
N LEU A 23 -16.57 -0.23 4.62
CA LEU A 23 -17.81 -0.04 5.37
C LEU A 23 -19.04 -0.25 4.48
N SER A 24 -19.02 0.21 3.25
CA SER A 24 -20.12 0.00 2.29
C SER A 24 -20.34 -1.49 1.95
N LYS A 25 -19.32 -2.32 2.11
CA LYS A 25 -19.38 -3.77 1.88
C LYS A 25 -19.55 -4.58 3.17
N GLY A 26 -19.70 -3.93 4.32
CA GLY A 26 -19.84 -4.61 5.61
C GLY A 26 -18.56 -5.34 6.06
N LEU A 27 -17.39 -4.91 5.57
CA LEU A 27 -16.11 -5.52 5.94
C LEU A 27 -15.61 -4.98 7.29
N PRO A 28 -14.99 -5.80 8.14
CA PRO A 28 -14.35 -5.33 9.36
C PRO A 28 -13.22 -4.34 9.04
N VAL A 29 -13.16 -3.24 9.79
CA VAL A 29 -12.12 -2.22 9.65
C VAL A 29 -11.38 -2.06 10.97
N LEU A 30 -10.08 -2.31 10.98
CA LEU A 30 -9.20 -2.11 12.13
C LEU A 30 -8.31 -0.90 11.87
N GLN A 31 -8.26 0.05 12.81
CA GLN A 31 -7.52 1.31 12.67
C GLN A 31 -6.62 1.57 13.88
N PRO A 32 -5.66 0.70 14.17
CA PRO A 32 -4.80 0.89 15.34
C PRO A 32 -3.89 2.09 15.15
N GLU A 33 -3.68 2.87 16.19
CA GLU A 33 -2.63 3.89 16.22
C GLU A 33 -1.25 3.23 16.28
N LYS A 34 -1.14 2.20 17.10
CA LYS A 34 0.10 1.42 17.29
C LYS A 34 -0.08 0.01 16.75
N LEU A 35 0.73 -0.37 15.75
CA LEU A 35 0.66 -1.69 15.11
C LEU A 35 1.13 -2.85 16.01
N LYS A 36 1.80 -2.54 17.12
CA LYS A 36 2.24 -3.54 18.10
C LYS A 36 1.29 -3.65 19.31
N ASP A 37 0.15 -2.96 19.28
CA ASP A 37 -0.83 -3.03 20.36
C ASP A 37 -1.43 -4.44 20.44
N GLU A 38 -1.42 -5.02 21.66
CA GLU A 38 -1.88 -6.40 21.87
C GLU A 38 -3.35 -6.60 21.53
N ALA A 39 -4.21 -5.61 21.80
CA ALA A 39 -5.61 -5.68 21.43
C ALA A 39 -5.79 -5.78 19.92
N PHE A 40 -5.06 -4.95 19.17
CA PHE A 40 -5.05 -5.00 17.70
C PHE A 40 -4.51 -6.34 17.17
N LEU A 41 -3.39 -6.82 17.70
CA LEU A 41 -2.80 -8.09 17.29
C LEU A 41 -3.75 -9.27 17.55
N SER A 42 -4.46 -9.26 18.66
CA SER A 42 -5.47 -10.27 18.98
C SER A 42 -6.64 -10.23 17.98
N GLU A 43 -7.15 -9.05 17.67
CA GLU A 43 -8.24 -8.89 16.69
C GLU A 43 -7.79 -9.33 15.29
N LEU A 44 -6.60 -8.94 14.87
CA LEU A 44 -6.04 -9.33 13.58
C LEU A 44 -5.87 -10.85 13.48
N ARG A 45 -5.34 -11.46 14.54
CA ARG A 45 -5.15 -12.93 14.62
C ARG A 45 -6.48 -13.66 14.57
N ALA A 46 -7.52 -13.12 15.21
CA ALA A 46 -8.86 -13.70 15.23
C ALA A 46 -9.52 -13.75 13.84
N LEU A 47 -9.10 -12.92 12.90
CA LEU A 47 -9.57 -12.97 11.50
C LEU A 47 -9.08 -14.22 10.76
N LYS A 48 -8.04 -14.91 11.27
CA LYS A 48 -7.47 -16.14 10.67
C LYS A 48 -7.18 -16.00 9.17
N ALA A 49 -6.64 -14.85 8.76
CA ALA A 49 -6.27 -14.63 7.36
C ALA A 49 -5.15 -15.59 6.94
N ASP A 50 -5.30 -16.20 5.78
CA ASP A 50 -4.27 -17.05 5.17
C ASP A 50 -3.19 -16.22 4.48
N LEU A 51 -3.53 -15.04 4.00
CA LEU A 51 -2.68 -14.14 3.24
C LEU A 51 -2.98 -12.69 3.61
N GLN A 52 -1.95 -11.85 3.66
CA GLN A 52 -2.10 -10.39 3.79
C GLN A 52 -1.60 -9.68 2.54
N ILE A 53 -2.30 -8.63 2.16
CA ILE A 53 -1.93 -7.75 1.06
C ILE A 53 -1.73 -6.34 1.61
N VAL A 54 -0.59 -5.74 1.29
CA VAL A 54 -0.25 -4.38 1.70
C VAL A 54 -0.24 -3.46 0.49
N VAL A 55 -0.91 -2.34 0.61
CA VAL A 55 -0.91 -1.28 -0.40
C VAL A 55 -0.74 0.07 0.28
N ALA A 56 0.33 0.79 -0.07
CA ALA A 56 0.60 2.16 0.40
C ALA A 56 0.41 2.33 1.91
N PHE A 57 1.00 1.46 2.69
CA PHE A 57 0.89 1.47 4.14
C PHE A 57 2.20 1.88 4.82
N ARG A 58 2.10 2.28 6.10
CA ARG A 58 3.30 2.50 6.94
C ARG A 58 4.03 1.17 7.17
N MET A 59 5.29 1.24 7.56
CA MET A 59 6.09 0.05 7.82
C MET A 59 5.38 -0.88 8.82
N LEU A 60 5.18 -2.12 8.41
CA LEU A 60 4.58 -3.16 9.25
C LEU A 60 5.66 -3.84 10.10
N PRO A 61 5.43 -4.03 11.40
CA PRO A 61 6.31 -4.85 12.23
C PRO A 61 6.20 -6.33 11.85
N GLU A 62 7.26 -7.09 12.10
CA GLU A 62 7.32 -8.53 11.79
C GLU A 62 6.16 -9.32 12.38
N VAL A 63 5.77 -9.02 13.62
CA VAL A 63 4.63 -9.68 14.29
C VAL A 63 3.32 -9.57 13.50
N VAL A 64 3.18 -8.56 12.65
CA VAL A 64 2.02 -8.38 11.77
C VAL A 64 2.20 -9.09 10.44
N TRP A 65 3.33 -8.83 9.74
CA TRP A 65 3.47 -9.37 8.39
C TRP A 65 3.85 -10.86 8.35
N ASP A 66 4.39 -11.40 9.43
CA ASP A 66 4.69 -12.84 9.54
C ASP A 66 3.53 -13.67 10.10
N MET A 67 2.40 -13.02 10.40
CA MET A 67 1.25 -13.68 11.02
C MET A 67 0.55 -14.69 10.11
N PRO A 68 0.24 -14.40 8.82
CA PRO A 68 -0.51 -15.32 7.98
C PRO A 68 0.39 -16.46 7.46
N ARG A 69 -0.16 -17.68 7.37
CA ARG A 69 0.60 -18.86 6.95
C ARG A 69 1.16 -18.79 5.52
N LEU A 70 0.50 -18.05 4.63
CA LEU A 70 0.95 -17.84 3.24
C LEU A 70 1.81 -16.58 3.07
N GLY A 71 2.03 -15.83 4.16
CA GLY A 71 2.84 -14.62 4.15
C GLY A 71 2.08 -13.36 3.82
N THR A 72 2.83 -12.27 3.65
CA THR A 72 2.32 -10.95 3.33
C THR A 72 3.06 -10.41 2.10
N PHE A 73 2.34 -9.95 1.10
CA PHE A 73 2.96 -9.28 -0.02
C PHE A 73 2.51 -7.83 -0.15
N ASN A 74 3.37 -7.02 -0.76
CA ASN A 74 3.13 -5.61 -1.03
C ASN A 74 2.96 -5.38 -2.53
N LEU A 75 2.06 -4.47 -2.88
CA LEU A 75 1.97 -3.86 -4.20
C LEU A 75 2.72 -2.53 -4.15
N HIS A 76 3.87 -2.45 -4.82
CA HIS A 76 4.74 -1.28 -4.87
C HIS A 76 4.67 -0.62 -6.25
N ALA A 77 4.55 0.70 -6.27
CA ALA A 77 4.33 1.49 -7.49
C ALA A 77 5.64 1.84 -8.20
N SER A 78 6.49 0.86 -8.45
CA SER A 78 7.67 0.97 -9.30
C SER A 78 8.04 -0.39 -9.90
N LEU A 79 8.94 -0.36 -10.89
CA LEU A 79 9.61 -1.56 -11.38
C LEU A 79 10.83 -1.83 -10.49
N LEU A 80 10.65 -2.63 -9.43
CA LEU A 80 11.75 -2.98 -8.55
C LEU A 80 12.90 -3.66 -9.32
N PRO A 81 14.15 -3.38 -8.99
CA PRO A 81 14.66 -2.71 -7.79
C PRO A 81 14.69 -1.18 -7.83
N GLN A 82 14.23 -0.54 -8.90
CA GLN A 82 14.20 0.91 -9.01
C GLN A 82 13.17 1.51 -8.02
N TYR A 83 13.54 2.64 -7.42
CA TYR A 83 12.66 3.42 -6.54
C TYR A 83 12.09 2.63 -5.36
N ARG A 84 12.93 1.87 -4.66
CA ARG A 84 12.61 1.32 -3.35
C ARG A 84 12.27 2.44 -2.37
N GLY A 85 11.37 2.17 -1.44
CA GLY A 85 11.00 3.11 -0.39
C GLY A 85 9.88 4.06 -0.81
N ALA A 86 9.99 5.34 -0.41
CA ALA A 86 8.90 6.30 -0.50
C ALA A 86 8.80 7.01 -1.86
N ALA A 87 7.56 7.36 -2.24
CA ALA A 87 7.22 8.21 -3.38
C ALA A 87 7.77 7.74 -4.75
N PRO A 88 7.69 6.44 -5.09
CA PRO A 88 8.28 5.92 -6.32
C PRO A 88 7.70 6.56 -7.59
N ILE A 89 6.40 6.89 -7.61
CA ILE A 89 5.74 7.54 -8.75
C ILE A 89 6.34 8.93 -9.01
N ASN A 90 6.52 9.71 -7.95
CA ASN A 90 7.07 11.05 -8.06
C ASN A 90 8.49 11.03 -8.63
N TRP A 91 9.32 10.11 -8.16
CA TRP A 91 10.70 10.00 -8.63
C TRP A 91 10.80 9.56 -10.09
N ALA A 92 9.95 8.64 -10.55
CA ALA A 92 9.91 8.27 -11.95
C ALA A 92 9.58 9.46 -12.87
N VAL A 93 8.60 10.30 -12.48
CA VAL A 93 8.23 11.50 -13.23
C VAL A 93 9.32 12.56 -13.16
N ILE A 94 9.89 12.84 -11.98
CA ILE A 94 10.97 13.82 -11.80
C ILE A 94 12.19 13.46 -12.63
N ASN A 95 12.56 12.20 -12.69
CA ASN A 95 13.72 11.72 -13.46
C ASN A 95 13.45 11.64 -14.97
N GLY A 96 12.24 11.90 -15.40
CA GLY A 96 11.88 11.84 -16.83
C GLY A 96 11.87 10.43 -17.40
N ASP A 97 11.56 9.44 -16.59
CA ASP A 97 11.45 8.05 -17.03
C ASP A 97 10.33 7.92 -18.07
N THR A 98 10.58 7.11 -19.10
CA THR A 98 9.59 6.82 -20.16
C THR A 98 8.68 5.65 -19.82
N GLU A 99 9.00 4.94 -18.75
CA GLU A 99 8.27 3.78 -18.26
C GLU A 99 8.37 3.67 -16.75
N THR A 100 7.29 3.23 -16.13
CA THR A 100 7.25 2.78 -14.75
C THR A 100 6.43 1.50 -14.66
N GLY A 101 6.00 1.11 -13.48
CA GLY A 101 5.16 -0.06 -13.32
C GLY A 101 4.79 -0.31 -11.87
N ALA A 102 4.24 -1.48 -11.63
CA ALA A 102 3.92 -1.98 -10.30
C ALA A 102 4.55 -3.35 -10.11
N THR A 103 5.05 -3.59 -8.92
CA THR A 103 5.66 -4.86 -8.51
C THR A 103 4.95 -5.40 -7.29
N THR A 104 4.56 -6.67 -7.33
CA THR A 104 4.14 -7.41 -6.14
C THR A 104 5.28 -8.29 -5.66
N PHE A 105 5.55 -8.25 -4.36
CA PHE A 105 6.65 -9.00 -3.74
C PHE A 105 6.34 -9.34 -2.29
N PHE A 106 6.88 -10.44 -1.78
CA PHE A 106 6.74 -10.82 -0.38
C PHE A 106 7.56 -9.91 0.54
N LEU A 107 6.97 -9.54 1.68
CA LEU A 107 7.68 -8.76 2.70
C LEU A 107 8.79 -9.59 3.36
N THR A 108 9.90 -8.91 3.62
CA THR A 108 11.05 -9.41 4.37
C THR A 108 11.51 -8.34 5.36
N HIS A 109 12.58 -8.60 6.10
CA HIS A 109 13.17 -7.62 7.03
C HIS A 109 13.74 -6.38 6.33
N GLU A 110 14.16 -6.50 5.06
CA GLU A 110 14.70 -5.40 4.27
C GLU A 110 13.60 -4.75 3.42
N ILE A 111 13.63 -3.42 3.31
CA ILE A 111 12.61 -2.66 2.58
C ILE A 111 12.65 -3.01 1.09
N ASP A 112 11.51 -3.47 0.56
CA ASP A 112 11.26 -3.69 -0.87
C ASP A 112 12.30 -4.60 -1.55
N THR A 113 12.81 -5.60 -0.83
CA THR A 113 13.82 -6.55 -1.35
C THR A 113 13.34 -7.99 -1.42
N GLY A 114 12.11 -8.24 -1.02
CA GLY A 114 11.56 -9.60 -1.00
C GLY A 114 11.38 -10.21 -2.38
N LYS A 115 11.05 -11.50 -2.41
CA LYS A 115 10.85 -12.24 -3.65
C LYS A 115 9.72 -11.62 -4.47
N ILE A 116 10.04 -11.22 -5.70
CA ILE A 116 9.08 -10.66 -6.65
C ILE A 116 8.13 -11.77 -7.10
N ILE A 117 6.83 -11.48 -7.04
CA ILE A 117 5.76 -12.34 -7.53
C ILE A 117 5.45 -11.98 -8.98
N ARG A 118 5.20 -10.69 -9.26
CA ARG A 118 4.83 -10.19 -10.58
C ARG A 118 5.21 -8.73 -10.74
N GLN A 119 5.49 -8.35 -12.00
CA GLN A 119 5.63 -6.95 -12.42
C GLN A 119 4.74 -6.68 -13.61
N LYS A 120 4.13 -5.49 -13.65
CA LYS A 120 3.45 -4.94 -14.82
C LYS A 120 4.06 -3.59 -15.16
N HIS A 121 4.18 -3.31 -16.44
CA HIS A 121 4.78 -2.08 -16.98
C HIS A 121 3.70 -1.08 -17.40
N LEU A 122 3.99 0.20 -17.21
CA LEU A 122 3.14 1.32 -17.62
C LEU A 122 4.00 2.35 -18.33
N PRO A 123 3.74 2.68 -19.62
CA PRO A 123 4.45 3.73 -20.31
C PRO A 123 4.11 5.11 -19.73
N ILE A 124 5.09 6.02 -19.70
CA ILE A 124 4.93 7.42 -19.30
C ILE A 124 5.18 8.28 -20.55
N ALA A 125 4.16 9.06 -20.94
CA ALA A 125 4.31 10.05 -22.00
C ALA A 125 5.00 11.32 -21.45
N ASP A 126 5.66 12.07 -22.31
CA ASP A 126 6.34 13.33 -21.93
C ASP A 126 5.40 14.37 -21.31
N THR A 127 4.11 14.28 -21.61
CA THR A 127 3.06 15.17 -21.10
C THR A 127 2.39 14.67 -19.83
N ASP A 128 2.72 13.45 -19.36
CA ASP A 128 2.10 12.86 -18.18
C ASP A 128 2.66 13.47 -16.90
N ASP A 129 1.76 13.90 -16.03
CA ASP A 129 2.10 14.33 -14.68
C ASP A 129 1.97 13.16 -13.67
N VAL A 130 2.32 13.44 -12.41
CA VAL A 130 2.24 12.46 -11.32
C VAL A 130 0.81 11.93 -11.14
N GLY A 131 -0.21 12.76 -11.32
CA GLY A 131 -1.62 12.37 -11.18
C GLY A 131 -2.04 11.34 -12.23
N ILE A 132 -1.66 11.57 -13.49
CA ILE A 132 -1.95 10.64 -14.59
C ILE A 132 -1.26 9.30 -14.37
N VAL A 133 0.01 9.31 -14.00
CA VAL A 133 0.78 8.08 -13.72
C VAL A 133 0.19 7.33 -12.52
N HIS A 134 -0.16 8.05 -11.44
CA HIS A 134 -0.82 7.47 -10.27
C HIS A 134 -2.11 6.75 -10.64
N ASP A 135 -2.99 7.39 -11.42
CA ASP A 135 -4.28 6.81 -11.80
C ASP A 135 -4.11 5.59 -12.70
N GLY A 136 -3.13 5.63 -13.62
CA GLY A 136 -2.78 4.49 -14.45
C GLY A 136 -2.29 3.30 -13.64
N LEU A 137 -1.41 3.53 -12.67
CA LEU A 137 -0.90 2.49 -11.77
C LEU A 137 -1.98 1.95 -10.83
N MET A 138 -2.87 2.80 -10.34
CA MET A 138 -3.99 2.40 -9.50
C MET A 138 -4.91 1.43 -10.25
N THR A 139 -5.29 1.76 -11.47
CA THR A 139 -6.13 0.91 -12.32
C THR A 139 -5.43 -0.41 -12.65
N MET A 140 -4.17 -0.37 -13.03
CA MET A 140 -3.36 -1.54 -13.35
C MET A 140 -3.15 -2.44 -12.12
N GLY A 141 -2.94 -1.85 -10.94
CA GLY A 141 -2.71 -2.59 -9.70
C GLY A 141 -3.94 -3.31 -9.18
N ALA A 142 -5.14 -2.82 -9.53
CA ALA A 142 -6.41 -3.46 -9.17
C ALA A 142 -6.74 -4.67 -10.06
N GLY A 143 -6.14 -4.80 -11.23
CA GLY A 143 -6.30 -5.91 -12.19
C GLY A 143 -5.20 -6.94 -12.11
#